data_384938780d8d272918cc565768c66089
#
_entry.id   384938780d8d272918cc565768c66089
#
_cell.length_a   1.000
_cell.length_b   1.000
_cell.length_c   1.000
_cell.angle_alpha   90.00
_cell.angle_beta   90.00
_cell.angle_gamma   90.00
#
_symmetry.space_group_name_H-M   'P 1'
#
loop_
_entity.id
_entity.type
_entity.pdbx_description
1 polymer ?
#
loop_
_entity_poly.entity_id
_entity_poly.type
_entity_poly.pdbx_seq_one_letter_code
_entity_poly.pdbx_strand_id
1 'polypeptide(L)'
;MTLKRGIMLIGFLGACTMLVSAFAGELEISGTPGSPSATTTIDGKQLPPPPDDHFGGKIERSVLDSTPYWPPGVVPPKGAPNVLLIMTDDAGYGVSSTFGGVIPTPNMDRIADTGLRYTHFHSTAVCSPTRAALITGRNHHRVGSGIIPELSNGYPGYNSLMTKDNATIARILKENGYVTSWFGKNHNTPDHTISRIGPFDQWPTGLGFEYFYGFMGGDTSQWQPGNLYRDTTQIHPYDDDPDFNLITAMADEAIDYMHNIDALNPDQPFFIYYAPGATHAPHHPTPEWIEKISEMHLFDEGWHKLRETIFSNQKKLGVI
;
A
#
# COMPACT_ATOMS: atom_id res chain seq x y z
N MET A 1 75.77 -30.14 29.62
CA MET A 1 74.72 -30.45 30.59
C MET A 1 73.58 -29.42 30.37
N THR A 2 72.63 -29.70 29.49
CA THR A 2 71.56 -28.74 29.07
C THR A 2 70.23 -29.44 29.27
N LEU A 3 69.47 -28.89 30.20
CA LEU A 3 68.09 -29.35 30.52
C LEU A 3 67.10 -28.68 29.58
N LYS A 4 66.43 -29.47 28.74
CA LYS A 4 65.25 -28.99 27.95
C LYS A 4 64.01 -29.09 28.76
N ARG A 5 63.35 -27.94 29.05
CA ARG A 5 62.00 -27.92 29.59
C ARG A 5 60.99 -27.85 28.41
N GLY A 6 60.18 -28.90 28.29
CA GLY A 6 59.05 -28.91 27.38
C GLY A 6 57.88 -28.15 28.00
N ILE A 7 57.32 -27.22 27.23
CA ILE A 7 56.06 -26.54 27.57
C ILE A 7 54.95 -27.28 26.82
N MET A 8 54.04 -27.89 27.56
CA MET A 8 52.86 -28.54 27.05
C MET A 8 51.74 -27.46 26.91
N LEU A 9 51.40 -27.10 25.68
CA LEU A 9 50.30 -26.18 25.39
C LEU A 9 49.01 -26.98 25.34
N ILE A 10 48.17 -26.85 26.36
CA ILE A 10 46.79 -27.40 26.34
C ILE A 10 45.88 -26.36 25.67
N GLY A 11 45.51 -26.65 24.42
CA GLY A 11 44.54 -25.87 23.70
C GLY A 11 43.13 -26.15 24.19
N PHE A 12 42.52 -25.20 24.86
CA PHE A 12 41.08 -25.21 25.15
C PHE A 12 40.32 -24.74 23.87
N LEU A 13 39.77 -25.67 23.12
CA LEU A 13 38.76 -25.34 22.10
C LEU A 13 37.43 -25.14 22.83
N GLY A 14 37.15 -23.89 23.18
CA GLY A 14 35.82 -23.48 23.64
C GLY A 14 34.89 -23.41 22.43
N ALA A 15 34.08 -24.43 22.21
CA ALA A 15 32.96 -24.37 21.29
C ALA A 15 31.92 -23.40 21.86
N CYS A 16 31.93 -22.16 21.36
CA CYS A 16 30.88 -21.19 21.62
C CYS A 16 29.67 -21.58 20.76
N THR A 17 28.84 -22.49 21.26
CA THR A 17 27.50 -22.71 20.71
C THR A 17 26.66 -21.50 21.07
N MET A 18 26.57 -20.55 20.12
CA MET A 18 25.51 -19.53 20.16
C MET A 18 24.17 -20.26 20.00
N LEU A 19 23.49 -20.46 21.11
CA LEU A 19 22.05 -20.71 21.11
C LEU A 19 21.39 -19.44 20.59
N VAL A 20 21.10 -19.40 19.31
CA VAL A 20 20.11 -18.48 18.76
C VAL A 20 18.78 -19.03 19.25
N SER A 21 18.32 -18.56 20.40
CA SER A 21 16.94 -18.70 20.81
C SER A 21 16.12 -17.87 19.83
N ALA A 22 15.62 -18.49 18.77
CA ALA A 22 14.53 -17.95 18.01
C ALA A 22 13.33 -17.85 18.98
N PHE A 23 13.05 -16.65 19.46
CA PHE A 23 11.76 -16.34 20.07
C PHE A 23 10.71 -16.41 18.95
N ALA A 24 10.31 -17.61 18.58
CA ALA A 24 9.02 -17.81 17.95
C ALA A 24 8.00 -17.52 19.05
N GLY A 25 7.28 -16.39 18.96
CA GLY A 25 6.12 -16.18 19.80
C GLY A 25 5.23 -17.42 19.72
N GLU A 26 4.63 -17.82 20.82
CA GLU A 26 3.71 -18.97 20.82
C GLU A 26 2.59 -18.66 19.81
N LEU A 27 2.47 -19.51 18.79
CA LEU A 27 1.37 -19.41 17.81
C LEU A 27 0.08 -19.85 18.52
N GLU A 28 -0.85 -18.92 18.69
CA GLU A 28 -2.16 -19.22 19.26
C GLU A 28 -3.06 -19.78 18.16
N ILE A 29 -3.44 -21.04 18.28
CA ILE A 29 -4.36 -21.72 17.36
C ILE A 29 -5.75 -21.73 17.98
N SER A 30 -6.73 -21.18 17.28
CA SER A 30 -8.16 -21.19 17.64
C SER A 30 -8.95 -22.08 16.71
N GLY A 31 -10.11 -22.57 17.19
CA GLY A 31 -10.96 -23.50 16.45
C GLY A 31 -10.46 -24.94 16.50
N THR A 32 -11.06 -25.80 15.70
CA THR A 32 -10.67 -27.22 15.63
C THR A 32 -9.56 -27.38 14.59
N PRO A 33 -8.35 -27.83 14.95
CA PRO A 33 -7.28 -28.06 13.98
C PRO A 33 -7.74 -28.96 12.83
N GLY A 34 -7.41 -28.55 11.59
CA GLY A 34 -7.84 -29.28 10.39
C GLY A 34 -9.26 -28.99 9.92
N SER A 35 -10.02 -28.10 10.58
CA SER A 35 -11.33 -27.64 10.14
C SER A 35 -11.23 -26.29 9.39
N PRO A 36 -12.21 -25.93 8.54
CA PRO A 36 -12.24 -24.64 7.86
C PRO A 36 -12.24 -23.41 8.78
N SER A 37 -12.67 -23.57 10.05
CA SER A 37 -12.73 -22.52 11.05
C SER A 37 -11.46 -22.40 11.90
N ALA A 38 -10.44 -23.24 11.66
CA ALA A 38 -9.17 -23.13 12.38
C ALA A 38 -8.42 -21.87 11.95
N THR A 39 -7.93 -21.11 12.94
CA THR A 39 -7.11 -19.92 12.71
C THR A 39 -5.82 -19.97 13.52
N THR A 40 -4.78 -19.34 12.99
CA THR A 40 -3.51 -19.14 13.69
C THR A 40 -3.27 -17.66 13.85
N THR A 41 -3.13 -17.19 15.07
CA THR A 41 -2.77 -15.80 15.39
C THR A 41 -1.25 -15.66 15.39
N ILE A 42 -0.74 -14.70 14.63
CA ILE A 42 0.68 -14.35 14.56
C ILE A 42 0.96 -13.05 15.29
N ASP A 43 2.20 -12.83 15.74
CA ASP A 43 2.60 -11.62 16.46
C ASP A 43 2.71 -10.37 15.58
N GLY A 44 2.61 -10.53 14.25
CA GLY A 44 2.63 -9.43 13.27
C GLY A 44 4.00 -8.77 13.06
N LYS A 45 5.07 -9.28 13.66
CA LYS A 45 6.42 -8.71 13.55
C LYS A 45 7.19 -9.19 12.32
N GLN A 46 6.78 -10.29 11.76
CA GLN A 46 7.39 -10.91 10.58
C GLN A 46 6.33 -11.61 9.74
N LEU A 47 6.67 -11.96 8.51
CA LEU A 47 5.81 -12.78 7.67
C LEU A 47 5.56 -14.14 8.34
N PRO A 48 4.34 -14.71 8.23
CA PRO A 48 4.10 -16.07 8.69
C PRO A 48 5.02 -17.04 7.96
N PRO A 49 5.31 -18.22 8.56
CA PRO A 49 6.05 -19.25 7.86
C PRO A 49 5.31 -19.66 6.58
N PRO A 50 6.03 -20.10 5.53
CA PRO A 50 5.38 -20.65 4.35
C PRO A 50 4.41 -21.77 4.75
N PRO A 51 3.32 -21.96 3.99
CA PRO A 51 2.42 -23.10 4.20
C PRO A 51 3.22 -24.41 4.22
N ASP A 52 2.79 -25.36 5.07
CA ASP A 52 3.36 -26.70 5.07
C ASP A 52 3.09 -27.37 3.71
N ASP A 53 4.13 -27.89 3.08
CA ASP A 53 4.03 -28.62 1.82
C ASP A 53 3.37 -29.99 1.98
N HIS A 54 3.14 -30.42 3.23
CA HIS A 54 2.56 -31.70 3.55
C HIS A 54 1.08 -31.58 3.89
N PHE A 55 0.29 -32.49 3.35
CA PHE A 55 -1.11 -32.60 3.72
C PHE A 55 -1.23 -33.02 5.20
N GLY A 56 -1.82 -32.18 6.04
CA GLY A 56 -1.95 -32.41 7.47
C GLY A 56 -2.99 -33.45 7.89
N GLY A 57 -3.72 -34.02 6.93
CA GLY A 57 -4.71 -35.05 7.14
C GLY A 57 -4.22 -36.46 6.77
N LYS A 58 -5.17 -37.38 6.52
CA LYS A 58 -4.90 -38.76 6.11
C LYS A 58 -5.71 -39.09 4.86
N ILE A 59 -5.05 -39.55 3.81
CA ILE A 59 -5.70 -40.03 2.58
C ILE A 59 -5.65 -41.57 2.59
N GLU A 60 -6.82 -42.17 2.61
CA GLU A 60 -7.00 -43.61 2.55
C GLU A 60 -7.72 -44.04 1.26
N ARG A 61 -7.88 -45.33 1.08
CA ARG A 61 -8.53 -45.90 -0.11
C ARG A 61 -10.03 -45.55 -0.24
N SER A 62 -10.66 -45.24 0.88
CA SER A 62 -12.04 -44.78 0.99
C SER A 62 -12.10 -43.41 1.64
N VAL A 63 -13.02 -42.55 1.19
CA VAL A 63 -13.24 -41.25 1.84
C VAL A 63 -13.74 -41.39 3.28
N LEU A 64 -14.41 -42.49 3.62
CA LEU A 64 -14.91 -42.78 4.97
C LEU A 64 -13.77 -43.08 5.96
N ASP A 65 -12.64 -43.55 5.46
CA ASP A 65 -11.46 -43.88 6.25
C ASP A 65 -10.40 -42.76 6.23
N SER A 66 -10.64 -41.76 5.39
CA SER A 66 -9.77 -40.58 5.23
C SER A 66 -10.10 -39.52 6.28
N THR A 67 -9.10 -38.71 6.63
CA THR A 67 -9.26 -37.55 7.53
C THR A 67 -8.96 -36.28 6.76
N PRO A 68 -9.96 -35.41 6.53
CA PRO A 68 -9.73 -34.13 5.86
C PRO A 68 -8.92 -33.18 6.75
N TYR A 69 -8.23 -32.23 6.12
CA TYR A 69 -7.46 -31.22 6.83
C TYR A 69 -7.48 -29.90 6.09
N TRP A 70 -7.84 -28.84 6.79
CA TRP A 70 -7.74 -27.45 6.32
C TRP A 70 -6.61 -26.76 7.07
N PRO A 71 -5.64 -26.16 6.35
CA PRO A 71 -4.62 -25.33 6.99
C PRO A 71 -5.29 -24.18 7.75
N PRO A 72 -4.80 -23.83 8.96
CA PRO A 72 -5.35 -22.70 9.70
C PRO A 72 -5.19 -21.38 8.92
N GLY A 73 -6.26 -20.59 8.88
CA GLY A 73 -6.20 -19.22 8.36
C GLY A 73 -5.35 -18.33 9.26
N VAL A 74 -4.48 -17.51 8.68
CA VAL A 74 -3.70 -16.53 9.45
C VAL A 74 -4.58 -15.34 9.82
N VAL A 75 -4.56 -14.94 11.08
CA VAL A 75 -5.26 -13.75 11.58
C VAL A 75 -4.28 -12.86 12.33
N PRO A 76 -4.45 -11.52 12.25
CA PRO A 76 -3.59 -10.59 12.98
C PRO A 76 -3.91 -10.61 14.48
N PRO A 77 -3.05 -9.99 15.31
CA PRO A 77 -3.33 -9.83 16.73
C PRO A 77 -4.67 -9.13 16.98
N LYS A 78 -5.36 -9.50 18.05
CA LYS A 78 -6.62 -8.86 18.43
C LYS A 78 -6.42 -7.36 18.62
N GLY A 79 -7.29 -6.55 17.99
CA GLY A 79 -7.22 -5.10 18.03
C GLY A 79 -6.22 -4.49 17.05
N ALA A 80 -5.75 -5.25 16.07
CA ALA A 80 -4.97 -4.72 14.96
C ALA A 80 -5.77 -3.61 14.24
N PRO A 81 -5.18 -2.43 13.98
CA PRO A 81 -5.92 -1.28 13.47
C PRO A 81 -6.24 -1.41 11.99
N ASN A 82 -7.35 -0.83 11.56
CA ASN A 82 -7.58 -0.50 10.16
C ASN A 82 -6.61 0.58 9.70
N VAL A 83 -6.12 0.49 8.47
CA VAL A 83 -5.20 1.46 7.89
C VAL A 83 -5.78 1.98 6.57
N LEU A 84 -6.06 3.28 6.51
CA LEU A 84 -6.40 4.00 5.29
C LEU A 84 -5.24 4.94 4.95
N LEU A 85 -4.50 4.63 3.89
CA LEU A 85 -3.41 5.44 3.37
C LEU A 85 -3.92 6.27 2.18
N ILE A 86 -4.05 7.59 2.35
CA ILE A 86 -4.47 8.50 1.29
C ILE A 86 -3.24 9.22 0.73
N MET A 87 -3.08 9.16 -0.60
CA MET A 87 -1.98 9.82 -1.31
C MET A 87 -2.53 10.69 -2.43
N THR A 88 -2.50 12.01 -2.25
CA THR A 88 -2.82 12.97 -3.31
C THR A 88 -1.64 13.09 -4.30
N ASP A 89 -1.94 13.42 -5.55
CA ASP A 89 -0.95 13.52 -6.63
C ASP A 89 -0.68 14.99 -6.98
N ASP A 90 0.59 15.38 -7.08
CA ASP A 90 1.06 16.74 -7.36
C ASP A 90 0.53 17.82 -6.39
N ALA A 91 0.19 17.46 -5.16
CA ALA A 91 -0.20 18.40 -4.12
C ALA A 91 1.03 18.92 -3.36
N GLY A 92 1.41 20.16 -3.62
CA GLY A 92 2.53 20.80 -2.94
C GLY A 92 2.28 21.07 -1.45
N TYR A 93 3.35 21.24 -0.67
CA TYR A 93 3.30 21.44 0.79
C TYR A 93 2.36 22.58 1.23
N GLY A 94 2.34 23.69 0.51
CA GLY A 94 1.49 24.85 0.81
C GLY A 94 0.13 24.88 0.11
N VAL A 95 -0.39 23.75 -0.39
CA VAL A 95 -1.68 23.69 -1.10
C VAL A 95 -2.84 23.62 -0.11
N SER A 96 -2.84 22.65 0.81
CA SER A 96 -3.90 22.45 1.78
C SER A 96 -3.86 23.44 2.93
N SER A 97 -5.01 23.79 3.50
CA SER A 97 -5.12 24.58 4.73
C SER A 97 -4.36 23.94 5.90
N THR A 98 -4.27 22.63 5.93
CA THR A 98 -3.57 21.83 6.94
C THR A 98 -2.09 22.22 7.09
N PHE A 99 -1.46 22.66 6.00
CA PHE A 99 -0.08 23.15 5.96
C PHE A 99 0.03 24.63 5.56
N GLY A 100 -1.00 25.41 5.86
CA GLY A 100 -1.01 26.86 5.68
C GLY A 100 -1.45 27.35 4.31
N GLY A 101 -1.87 26.44 3.42
CA GLY A 101 -2.49 26.79 2.13
C GLY A 101 -3.81 27.52 2.28
N VAL A 102 -4.27 28.11 1.21
CA VAL A 102 -5.56 28.85 1.18
C VAL A 102 -6.73 27.96 0.78
N ILE A 103 -6.44 26.79 0.20
CA ILE A 103 -7.49 25.83 -0.18
C ILE A 103 -8.04 25.15 1.07
N PRO A 104 -9.34 25.30 1.37
CA PRO A 104 -9.94 24.65 2.53
C PRO A 104 -9.92 23.12 2.39
N THR A 105 -9.29 22.45 3.34
CA THR A 105 -9.25 20.97 3.42
C THR A 105 -9.70 20.50 4.80
N PRO A 106 -10.99 20.74 5.19
CA PRO A 106 -11.46 20.60 6.56
C PRO A 106 -11.32 19.18 7.13
N ASN A 107 -11.42 18.16 6.29
CA ASN A 107 -11.22 16.78 6.74
C ASN A 107 -9.76 16.45 7.03
N MET A 108 -8.82 16.99 6.25
CA MET A 108 -7.40 16.87 6.55
C MET A 108 -7.04 17.67 7.83
N ASP A 109 -7.63 18.85 8.01
CA ASP A 109 -7.45 19.67 9.20
C ASP A 109 -7.91 18.91 10.44
N ARG A 110 -9.10 18.28 10.41
CA ARG A 110 -9.63 17.45 11.49
C ARG A 110 -8.70 16.27 11.84
N ILE A 111 -8.12 15.60 10.86
CA ILE A 111 -7.15 14.52 11.08
C ILE A 111 -5.88 15.09 11.73
N ALA A 112 -5.39 16.23 11.25
CA ALA A 112 -4.20 16.87 11.77
C ALA A 112 -4.37 17.40 13.21
N ASP A 113 -5.58 17.83 13.59
CA ASP A 113 -5.88 18.31 14.93
C ASP A 113 -5.92 17.20 15.98
N THR A 114 -6.20 15.97 15.57
CA THR A 114 -6.22 14.77 16.43
C THR A 114 -4.99 13.87 16.25
N GLY A 115 -4.15 14.19 15.29
CA GLY A 115 -3.00 13.36 14.88
C GLY A 115 -1.68 14.13 14.88
N LEU A 116 -0.84 13.83 13.89
CA LEU A 116 0.49 14.42 13.73
C LEU A 116 0.63 15.10 12.37
N ARG A 117 1.30 16.27 12.34
CA ARG A 117 1.78 16.91 11.11
C ARG A 117 3.29 16.68 10.98
N TYR A 118 3.70 15.96 9.95
CA TYR A 118 5.12 15.79 9.64
C TYR A 118 5.62 16.96 8.80
N THR A 119 6.56 17.74 9.32
CA THR A 119 7.14 18.91 8.64
C THR A 119 8.41 18.57 7.87
N HIS A 120 9.00 17.40 8.12
CA HIS A 120 10.19 16.87 7.43
C HIS A 120 9.86 15.58 6.70
N PHE A 121 8.81 15.60 5.86
CA PHE A 121 8.43 14.49 5.02
C PHE A 121 8.85 14.77 3.58
N HIS A 122 9.63 13.86 3.01
CA HIS A 122 10.18 14.00 1.66
C HIS A 122 9.70 12.89 0.74
N SER A 123 9.36 13.24 -0.48
CA SER A 123 9.08 12.33 -1.58
C SER A 123 10.19 12.44 -2.63
N THR A 124 10.17 11.58 -3.64
CA THR A 124 10.98 11.78 -4.85
C THR A 124 10.35 12.90 -5.70
N ALA A 125 11.07 13.36 -6.72
CA ALA A 125 10.59 14.42 -7.60
C ALA A 125 9.46 14.00 -8.55
N VAL A 126 9.14 12.70 -8.65
CA VAL A 126 8.20 12.15 -9.64
C VAL A 126 7.28 11.11 -8.99
N CYS A 127 6.08 10.94 -9.55
CA CYS A 127 5.02 10.10 -8.99
C CYS A 127 5.38 8.60 -8.89
N SER A 128 5.76 7.92 -9.98
CA SER A 128 6.08 6.49 -9.96
C SER A 128 7.19 6.10 -8.99
N PRO A 129 8.34 6.78 -8.97
CA PRO A 129 9.39 6.51 -7.99
C PRO A 129 8.92 6.67 -6.54
N THR A 130 8.13 7.71 -6.25
CA THR A 130 7.55 7.93 -4.92
C THR A 130 6.59 6.80 -4.55
N ARG A 131 5.69 6.40 -5.46
CA ARG A 131 4.74 5.31 -5.24
C ARG A 131 5.44 3.97 -5.01
N ALA A 132 6.44 3.66 -5.81
CA ALA A 132 7.26 2.46 -5.64
C ALA A 132 7.97 2.42 -4.28
N ALA A 133 8.59 3.54 -3.88
CA ALA A 133 9.23 3.65 -2.57
C ALA A 133 8.22 3.51 -1.43
N LEU A 134 7.03 4.11 -1.56
CA LEU A 134 5.96 4.05 -0.56
C LEU A 134 5.48 2.61 -0.33
N ILE A 135 5.12 1.90 -1.41
CA ILE A 135 4.53 0.56 -1.26
C ILE A 135 5.55 -0.53 -0.94
N THR A 136 6.86 -0.29 -1.15
CA THR A 136 7.91 -1.29 -0.87
C THR A 136 8.75 -0.98 0.36
N GLY A 137 8.70 0.26 0.86
CA GLY A 137 9.59 0.72 1.93
C GLY A 137 11.07 0.76 1.52
N ARG A 138 11.38 0.76 0.21
CA ARG A 138 12.73 0.71 -0.31
C ARG A 138 13.03 1.91 -1.21
N ASN A 139 14.30 2.21 -1.39
CA ASN A 139 14.72 3.20 -2.38
C ASN A 139 14.20 2.79 -3.77
N HIS A 140 13.61 3.74 -4.50
CA HIS A 140 12.93 3.48 -5.77
C HIS A 140 13.85 2.87 -6.87
N HIS A 141 15.14 3.21 -6.91
CA HIS A 141 16.10 2.57 -7.81
C HIS A 141 16.33 1.08 -7.48
N ARG A 142 16.23 0.71 -6.18
CA ARG A 142 16.37 -0.70 -5.77
C ARG A 142 15.22 -1.57 -6.23
N VAL A 143 14.08 -0.96 -6.52
CA VAL A 143 12.87 -1.65 -6.98
C VAL A 143 12.54 -1.35 -8.45
N GLY A 144 13.55 -0.97 -9.23
CA GLY A 144 13.41 -0.79 -10.67
C GLY A 144 12.75 0.52 -11.12
N SER A 145 12.32 1.38 -10.19
CA SER A 145 11.48 2.56 -10.48
C SER A 145 12.29 3.87 -10.36
N GLY A 146 13.47 3.93 -10.98
CA GLY A 146 14.29 5.15 -11.04
C GLY A 146 13.69 6.26 -11.91
N ILE A 147 12.73 5.91 -12.77
CA ILE A 147 11.99 6.81 -13.68
C ILE A 147 10.54 6.33 -13.79
N ILE A 148 9.68 7.11 -14.46
CA ILE A 148 8.29 6.72 -14.77
C ILE A 148 8.26 5.57 -15.79
N PRO A 149 7.23 4.70 -15.79
CA PRO A 149 7.13 3.55 -16.67
C PRO A 149 7.23 3.88 -18.15
N GLU A 150 6.68 5.01 -18.59
CA GLU A 150 6.70 5.49 -19.98
C GLU A 150 8.12 5.76 -20.50
N LEU A 151 9.07 6.00 -19.61
CA LEU A 151 10.48 6.25 -19.92
C LEU A 151 11.39 5.10 -19.45
N SER A 152 10.80 3.98 -19.05
CA SER A 152 11.55 2.81 -18.61
C SER A 152 12.50 2.29 -19.67
N ASN A 153 13.60 1.71 -19.25
CA ASN A 153 14.64 1.19 -20.13
C ASN A 153 15.31 -0.05 -19.52
N GLY A 154 16.17 -0.72 -20.27
CA GLY A 154 16.80 -1.98 -19.87
C GLY A 154 17.90 -1.87 -18.81
N TYR A 155 18.18 -0.69 -18.25
CA TYR A 155 19.20 -0.56 -17.22
C TYR A 155 18.68 -0.96 -15.83
N PRO A 156 19.55 -1.57 -14.99
CA PRO A 156 19.19 -1.87 -13.61
C PRO A 156 18.71 -0.61 -12.85
N GLY A 157 17.59 -0.75 -12.15
CA GLY A 157 17.00 0.37 -11.42
C GLY A 157 16.05 1.27 -12.23
N TYR A 158 15.92 1.05 -13.56
CA TYR A 158 15.12 1.89 -14.47
C TYR A 158 14.16 1.09 -15.36
N ASN A 159 13.97 -0.18 -15.08
CA ASN A 159 13.16 -1.08 -15.91
C ASN A 159 11.69 -1.20 -15.48
N SER A 160 11.29 -0.47 -14.45
CA SER A 160 9.93 -0.48 -13.86
C SER A 160 9.45 -1.87 -13.40
N LEU A 161 10.36 -2.81 -13.13
CA LEU A 161 10.02 -4.15 -12.67
C LEU A 161 10.30 -4.28 -11.16
N MET A 162 9.25 -4.50 -10.38
CA MET A 162 9.37 -4.87 -8.97
C MET A 162 9.56 -6.38 -8.87
N THR A 163 10.77 -6.82 -8.57
CA THR A 163 11.09 -8.25 -8.46
C THR A 163 10.48 -8.86 -7.19
N LYS A 164 10.25 -10.18 -7.19
CA LYS A 164 9.57 -10.90 -6.10
C LYS A 164 10.30 -10.86 -4.74
N ASP A 165 11.57 -10.51 -4.72
CA ASP A 165 12.37 -10.27 -3.51
C ASP A 165 12.08 -8.90 -2.86
N ASN A 166 11.23 -8.09 -3.49
CA ASN A 166 10.76 -6.81 -2.98
C ASN A 166 9.26 -6.91 -2.63
N ALA A 167 8.97 -7.42 -1.43
CA ALA A 167 7.60 -7.47 -0.96
C ALA A 167 7.01 -6.07 -0.79
N THR A 168 5.78 -5.88 -1.25
CA THR A 168 5.00 -4.66 -0.96
C THR A 168 4.39 -4.72 0.42
N ILE A 169 4.04 -3.55 0.97
CA ILE A 169 3.30 -3.46 2.24
C ILE A 169 1.97 -4.25 2.16
N ALA A 170 1.29 -4.22 1.02
CA ALA A 170 0.06 -4.98 0.81
C ALA A 170 0.33 -6.49 0.91
N ARG A 171 1.39 -6.99 0.27
CA ARG A 171 1.77 -8.41 0.38
C ARG A 171 2.07 -8.80 1.82
N ILE A 172 2.84 -7.98 2.53
CA ILE A 172 3.17 -8.23 3.93
C ILE A 172 1.90 -8.25 4.79
N LEU A 173 1.03 -7.27 4.65
CA LEU A 173 -0.20 -7.18 5.46
C LEU A 173 -1.20 -8.28 5.12
N LYS A 174 -1.36 -8.62 3.83
CA LYS A 174 -2.18 -9.75 3.39
C LYS A 174 -1.74 -11.06 4.06
N GLU A 175 -0.44 -11.37 4.01
CA GLU A 175 0.12 -12.58 4.65
C GLU A 175 -0.01 -12.54 6.18
N ASN A 176 -0.28 -11.38 6.76
CA ASN A 176 -0.58 -11.17 8.17
C ASN A 176 -2.08 -11.04 8.47
N GLY A 177 -2.96 -11.43 7.54
CA GLY A 177 -4.40 -11.54 7.74
C GLY A 177 -5.20 -10.25 7.55
N TYR A 178 -4.62 -9.21 6.96
CA TYR A 178 -5.36 -8.01 6.54
C TYR A 178 -6.05 -8.23 5.19
N VAL A 179 -7.21 -7.60 5.02
CA VAL A 179 -7.78 -7.36 3.68
C VAL A 179 -7.04 -6.18 3.05
N THR A 180 -6.59 -6.32 1.81
CA THR A 180 -5.76 -5.32 1.16
C THR A 180 -6.39 -4.85 -0.16
N SER A 181 -6.51 -3.52 -0.34
CA SER A 181 -7.07 -2.96 -1.56
C SER A 181 -6.38 -1.67 -2.00
N TRP A 182 -6.47 -1.38 -3.29
CA TRP A 182 -5.92 -0.19 -3.91
C TRP A 182 -7.00 0.50 -4.74
N PHE A 183 -7.23 1.79 -4.48
CA PHE A 183 -8.15 2.63 -5.24
C PHE A 183 -7.38 3.76 -5.89
N GLY A 184 -7.50 3.93 -7.20
CA GLY A 184 -6.99 5.05 -7.93
C GLY A 184 -5.80 4.81 -8.84
N LYS A 185 -4.89 5.79 -8.91
CA LYS A 185 -3.75 5.80 -9.81
C LYS A 185 -2.75 4.68 -9.51
N ASN A 186 -2.50 3.87 -10.52
CA ASN A 186 -1.37 2.96 -10.54
C ASN A 186 -0.40 3.38 -11.66
N HIS A 187 0.70 3.94 -11.24
CA HIS A 187 1.77 4.40 -12.13
C HIS A 187 3.07 3.60 -11.92
N ASN A 188 2.94 2.31 -11.57
CA ASN A 188 4.06 1.41 -11.33
C ASN A 188 4.07 0.16 -12.20
N THR A 189 2.94 -0.18 -12.84
CA THR A 189 2.89 -1.28 -13.81
C THR A 189 3.61 -0.89 -15.10
N PRO A 190 4.60 -1.65 -15.57
CA PRO A 190 5.29 -1.35 -16.83
C PRO A 190 4.31 -1.37 -18.01
N ASP A 191 4.39 -0.37 -18.89
CA ASP A 191 3.46 -0.19 -20.01
C ASP A 191 3.32 -1.43 -20.88
N HIS A 192 4.43 -2.13 -21.16
CA HIS A 192 4.43 -3.34 -21.97
C HIS A 192 3.71 -4.54 -21.33
N THR A 193 3.30 -4.43 -20.04
CA THR A 193 2.52 -5.45 -19.35
C THR A 193 1.06 -5.05 -19.16
N ILE A 194 0.66 -3.85 -19.57
CA ILE A 194 -0.72 -3.39 -19.50
C ILE A 194 -1.49 -3.96 -20.69
N SER A 195 -2.04 -5.16 -20.51
CA SER A 195 -2.82 -5.84 -21.53
C SER A 195 -3.92 -6.72 -20.91
N ARG A 196 -4.96 -7.05 -21.70
CA ARG A 196 -6.07 -7.92 -21.26
C ARG A 196 -5.64 -9.37 -20.95
N ILE A 197 -4.46 -9.77 -21.38
CA ILE A 197 -3.93 -11.13 -21.18
C ILE A 197 -2.73 -11.16 -20.24
N GLY A 198 -2.40 -10.02 -19.59
CA GLY A 198 -1.26 -9.90 -18.70
C GLY A 198 0.09 -9.83 -19.44
N PRO A 199 1.19 -10.17 -18.74
CA PRO A 199 1.25 -10.76 -17.40
C PRO A 199 0.75 -9.83 -16.29
N PHE A 200 0.14 -10.38 -15.24
CA PHE A 200 -0.49 -9.62 -14.15
C PHE A 200 0.35 -9.55 -12.87
N ASP A 201 1.56 -10.08 -12.88
CA ASP A 201 2.46 -10.11 -11.72
C ASP A 201 2.92 -8.72 -11.26
N GLN A 202 2.96 -7.72 -12.15
CA GLN A 202 3.27 -6.33 -11.87
C GLN A 202 2.02 -5.44 -11.65
N TRP A 203 0.83 -6.00 -11.75
CA TRP A 203 -0.42 -5.32 -11.48
C TRP A 203 -0.70 -5.26 -9.96
N PRO A 204 -1.56 -4.36 -9.47
CA PRO A 204 -1.89 -4.30 -8.05
C PRO A 204 -2.21 -5.65 -7.43
N THR A 205 -3.02 -6.48 -8.11
CA THR A 205 -3.38 -7.82 -7.67
C THR A 205 -2.18 -8.78 -7.61
N GLY A 206 -1.22 -8.66 -8.52
CA GLY A 206 0.04 -9.40 -8.49
C GLY A 206 1.01 -8.91 -7.41
N LEU A 207 0.89 -7.65 -7.01
CA LEU A 207 1.70 -7.02 -5.97
C LEU A 207 1.14 -7.20 -4.55
N GLY A 208 0.05 -7.96 -4.38
CA GLY A 208 -0.48 -8.34 -3.08
C GLY A 208 -1.72 -7.58 -2.62
N PHE A 209 -2.31 -6.71 -3.46
CA PHE A 209 -3.62 -6.13 -3.21
C PHE A 209 -4.71 -7.11 -3.68
N GLU A 210 -5.68 -7.40 -2.84
CA GLU A 210 -6.75 -8.36 -3.15
C GLU A 210 -7.87 -7.75 -3.99
N TYR A 211 -7.94 -6.42 -3.99
CA TYR A 211 -8.89 -5.67 -4.81
C TYR A 211 -8.21 -4.43 -5.39
N PHE A 212 -8.55 -4.11 -6.62
CA PHE A 212 -8.11 -2.91 -7.31
C PHE A 212 -9.26 -2.25 -8.06
N TYR A 213 -9.48 -0.97 -7.82
CA TYR A 213 -10.35 -0.12 -8.63
C TYR A 213 -9.60 1.17 -8.96
N GLY A 214 -9.18 1.34 -10.21
CA GLY A 214 -8.36 2.49 -10.56
C GLY A 214 -7.86 2.45 -11.99
N PHE A 215 -6.98 3.38 -12.31
CA PHE A 215 -6.45 3.51 -13.66
C PHE A 215 -4.96 3.19 -13.75
N MET A 216 -4.54 2.69 -14.92
CA MET A 216 -3.17 2.40 -15.26
C MET A 216 -2.51 3.60 -15.94
N GLY A 217 -1.19 3.80 -15.68
CA GLY A 217 -0.43 4.92 -16.22
C GLY A 217 -0.46 6.18 -15.38
N GLY A 218 0.09 7.26 -15.94
CA GLY A 218 0.35 8.51 -15.24
C GLY A 218 -0.85 9.40 -15.01
N ASP A 219 -1.83 9.35 -15.91
CA ASP A 219 -3.05 10.16 -15.87
C ASP A 219 -4.23 9.49 -16.58
N THR A 220 -5.41 10.07 -16.41
CA THR A 220 -6.62 9.71 -17.14
C THR A 220 -7.64 10.84 -17.07
N SER A 221 -8.59 10.85 -18.00
CA SER A 221 -9.77 11.70 -17.86
C SER A 221 -10.58 11.32 -16.63
N GLN A 222 -11.02 12.33 -15.84
CA GLN A 222 -11.90 12.06 -14.70
C GLN A 222 -13.36 11.84 -15.12
N TRP A 223 -13.73 12.22 -16.34
CA TRP A 223 -15.07 12.06 -16.90
C TRP A 223 -15.22 10.79 -17.74
N GLN A 224 -14.19 10.46 -18.52
CA GLN A 224 -14.17 9.31 -19.43
C GLN A 224 -12.80 8.63 -19.36
N PRO A 225 -12.51 7.91 -18.27
CA PRO A 225 -11.21 7.26 -18.09
C PRO A 225 -11.05 6.04 -18.98
N GLY A 226 -10.31 6.18 -20.09
CA GLY A 226 -10.11 5.11 -21.07
C GLY A 226 -9.22 3.95 -20.59
N ASN A 227 -8.59 4.07 -19.43
CA ASN A 227 -7.66 3.11 -18.83
C ASN A 227 -8.07 2.71 -17.40
N LEU A 228 -9.39 2.70 -17.12
CA LEU A 228 -9.96 2.29 -15.84
C LEU A 228 -10.13 0.77 -15.76
N TYR A 229 -9.80 0.21 -14.61
CA TYR A 229 -9.85 -1.23 -14.36
C TYR A 229 -10.49 -1.54 -13.01
N ARG A 230 -11.19 -2.69 -12.96
CA ARG A 230 -11.51 -3.41 -11.73
C ARG A 230 -10.72 -4.69 -11.73
N ASP A 231 -9.80 -4.84 -10.78
CA ASP A 231 -8.75 -5.87 -10.77
C ASP A 231 -7.93 -5.86 -12.06
N THR A 232 -8.17 -6.85 -12.93
CA THR A 232 -7.52 -6.97 -14.25
C THR A 232 -8.46 -6.74 -15.43
N THR A 233 -9.73 -6.40 -15.14
CA THR A 233 -10.77 -6.19 -16.13
C THR A 233 -10.96 -4.69 -16.40
N GLN A 234 -10.80 -4.28 -17.65
CA GLN A 234 -11.09 -2.91 -18.07
C GLN A 234 -12.59 -2.65 -18.01
N ILE A 235 -12.98 -1.50 -17.47
CA ILE A 235 -14.38 -1.10 -17.29
C ILE A 235 -14.63 0.30 -17.85
N HIS A 236 -15.86 0.57 -18.22
CA HIS A 236 -16.30 1.83 -18.82
C HIS A 236 -17.64 2.30 -18.19
N PRO A 237 -17.67 2.59 -16.88
CA PRO A 237 -18.91 2.95 -16.18
C PRO A 237 -19.57 4.23 -16.72
N TYR A 238 -18.81 5.12 -17.34
CA TYR A 238 -19.30 6.34 -17.95
C TYR A 238 -20.15 6.12 -19.24
N ASP A 239 -20.16 4.91 -19.81
CA ASP A 239 -21.00 4.59 -20.96
C ASP A 239 -22.49 4.62 -20.58
N ASP A 240 -22.80 4.30 -19.32
CA ASP A 240 -24.15 4.24 -18.78
C ASP A 240 -24.49 5.43 -17.85
N ASP A 241 -23.51 6.29 -17.53
CA ASP A 241 -23.65 7.43 -16.61
C ASP A 241 -23.00 8.68 -17.20
N PRO A 242 -23.78 9.59 -17.79
CA PRO A 242 -23.28 10.84 -18.39
C PRO A 242 -22.69 11.82 -17.36
N ASP A 243 -23.05 11.69 -16.08
CA ASP A 243 -22.57 12.52 -14.98
C ASP A 243 -21.40 11.87 -14.21
N PHE A 244 -20.89 10.74 -14.72
CA PHE A 244 -19.78 10.02 -14.12
C PHE A 244 -18.59 10.95 -13.86
N ASN A 245 -18.06 10.87 -12.64
CA ASN A 245 -16.78 11.47 -12.29
C ASN A 245 -15.95 10.47 -11.47
N LEU A 246 -14.76 10.13 -11.95
CA LEU A 246 -13.90 9.11 -11.37
C LEU A 246 -13.53 9.41 -9.91
N ILE A 247 -13.34 10.67 -9.52
CA ILE A 247 -12.96 11.03 -8.15
C ILE A 247 -14.10 10.66 -7.18
N THR A 248 -15.35 10.95 -7.56
CA THR A 248 -16.54 10.58 -6.79
C THR A 248 -16.74 9.06 -6.77
N ALA A 249 -16.77 8.44 -7.96
CA ALA A 249 -16.97 7.01 -8.11
C ALA A 249 -15.93 6.17 -7.34
N MET A 250 -14.69 6.62 -7.32
CA MET A 250 -13.61 5.96 -6.57
C MET A 250 -13.82 6.04 -5.06
N ALA A 251 -14.33 7.17 -4.56
CA ALA A 251 -14.64 7.31 -3.15
C ALA A 251 -15.82 6.42 -2.74
N ASP A 252 -16.85 6.38 -3.55
CA ASP A 252 -18.03 5.53 -3.32
C ASP A 252 -17.65 4.05 -3.35
N GLU A 253 -16.85 3.60 -4.33
CA GLU A 253 -16.35 2.22 -4.42
C GLU A 253 -15.50 1.83 -3.19
N ALA A 254 -14.66 2.76 -2.68
CA ALA A 254 -13.86 2.50 -1.48
C ALA A 254 -14.73 2.42 -0.22
N ILE A 255 -15.75 3.26 -0.10
CA ILE A 255 -16.70 3.25 1.01
C ILE A 255 -17.53 1.95 0.99
N ASP A 256 -18.05 1.58 -0.16
CA ASP A 256 -18.80 0.32 -0.33
C ASP A 256 -17.93 -0.89 0.02
N TYR A 257 -16.67 -0.88 -0.39
CA TYR A 257 -15.73 -1.93 -0.05
C TYR A 257 -15.49 -2.05 1.46
N MET A 258 -15.34 -0.91 2.16
CA MET A 258 -15.23 -0.88 3.63
C MET A 258 -16.49 -1.41 4.31
N HIS A 259 -17.69 -1.04 3.84
CA HIS A 259 -18.95 -1.55 4.36
C HIS A 259 -19.08 -3.07 4.15
N ASN A 260 -18.62 -3.58 3.01
CA ASN A 260 -18.63 -5.03 2.75
C ASN A 260 -17.68 -5.78 3.70
N ILE A 261 -16.49 -5.24 4.00
CA ILE A 261 -15.58 -5.84 4.98
C ILE A 261 -16.25 -5.89 6.36
N ASP A 262 -16.81 -4.76 6.81
CA ASP A 262 -17.49 -4.67 8.11
C ASP A 262 -18.68 -5.63 8.23
N ALA A 263 -19.46 -5.76 7.16
CA ALA A 263 -20.62 -6.65 7.13
C ALA A 263 -20.26 -8.13 7.12
N LEU A 264 -19.18 -8.51 6.42
CA LEU A 264 -18.80 -9.91 6.21
C LEU A 264 -17.84 -10.43 7.28
N ASN A 265 -16.93 -9.59 7.75
CA ASN A 265 -15.92 -9.95 8.74
C ASN A 265 -15.46 -8.74 9.56
N PRO A 266 -16.27 -8.27 10.51
CA PRO A 266 -16.06 -7.03 11.26
C PRO A 266 -14.78 -7.03 12.11
N ASP A 267 -14.25 -8.20 12.43
CA ASP A 267 -13.01 -8.35 13.23
C ASP A 267 -11.74 -8.36 12.36
N GLN A 268 -11.87 -8.42 11.03
CA GLN A 268 -10.73 -8.45 10.12
C GLN A 268 -10.28 -7.03 9.76
N PRO A 269 -9.05 -6.63 10.09
CA PRO A 269 -8.57 -5.31 9.73
C PRO A 269 -8.28 -5.20 8.23
N PHE A 270 -8.35 -3.98 7.72
CA PHE A 270 -8.01 -3.68 6.33
C PHE A 270 -6.82 -2.75 6.20
N PHE A 271 -6.14 -2.86 5.07
CA PHE A 271 -5.22 -1.88 4.52
C PHE A 271 -5.74 -1.38 3.17
N ILE A 272 -6.15 -0.13 3.12
CA ILE A 272 -6.62 0.53 1.90
C ILE A 272 -5.60 1.58 1.47
N TYR A 273 -5.06 1.44 0.25
CA TYR A 273 -4.29 2.47 -0.41
C TYR A 273 -5.21 3.24 -1.37
N TYR A 274 -5.61 4.45 -0.95
CA TYR A 274 -6.45 5.35 -1.71
C TYR A 274 -5.60 6.46 -2.34
N ALA A 275 -5.41 6.39 -3.65
CA ALA A 275 -4.48 7.20 -4.42
C ALA A 275 -5.19 7.91 -5.58
N PRO A 276 -6.03 8.93 -5.32
CA PRO A 276 -6.69 9.67 -6.40
C PRO A 276 -5.66 10.30 -7.33
N GLY A 277 -5.98 10.40 -8.63
CA GLY A 277 -5.15 11.10 -9.60
C GLY A 277 -5.13 12.62 -9.42
N ALA A 278 -6.05 13.17 -8.65
CA ALA A 278 -6.05 14.58 -8.29
C ALA A 278 -4.96 14.87 -7.23
N THR A 279 -4.26 15.98 -7.30
CA THR A 279 -4.52 17.17 -8.12
C THR A 279 -3.75 17.23 -9.46
N HIS A 280 -3.16 16.13 -9.91
CA HIS A 280 -2.46 16.03 -11.19
C HIS A 280 -3.39 16.34 -12.38
N ALA A 281 -2.84 16.86 -13.47
CA ALA A 281 -3.58 17.03 -14.73
C ALA A 281 -4.07 15.66 -15.28
N PRO A 282 -5.20 15.64 -16.03
CA PRO A 282 -6.06 16.78 -16.36
C PRO A 282 -6.89 17.22 -15.15
N HIS A 283 -7.05 18.54 -15.00
CA HIS A 283 -7.83 19.12 -13.91
C HIS A 283 -9.31 19.10 -14.28
N HIS A 284 -10.04 18.10 -13.83
CA HIS A 284 -11.43 17.86 -14.15
C HIS A 284 -12.33 17.86 -12.88
N PRO A 285 -12.38 18.98 -12.11
CA PRO A 285 -13.31 19.09 -10.99
C PRO A 285 -14.76 19.18 -11.52
N THR A 286 -15.73 18.81 -10.67
CA THR A 286 -17.13 19.00 -11.00
C THR A 286 -17.50 20.49 -11.04
N PRO A 287 -18.53 20.91 -11.81
CA PRO A 287 -18.97 22.31 -11.88
C PRO A 287 -19.27 22.92 -10.51
N GLU A 288 -19.84 22.14 -9.59
CA GLU A 288 -20.12 22.56 -8.21
C GLU A 288 -18.85 23.01 -7.47
N TRP A 289 -17.76 22.25 -7.60
CA TRP A 289 -16.50 22.61 -6.95
C TRP A 289 -15.84 23.84 -7.61
N ILE A 290 -15.98 24.00 -8.93
CA ILE A 290 -15.49 25.18 -9.63
C ILE A 290 -16.21 26.44 -9.09
N GLU A 291 -17.53 26.40 -9.01
CA GLU A 291 -18.35 27.51 -8.50
C GLU A 291 -17.98 27.84 -7.05
N LYS A 292 -18.01 26.84 -6.19
CA LYS A 292 -17.71 26.98 -4.76
C LYS A 292 -16.32 27.61 -4.48
N ILE A 293 -15.29 27.20 -5.20
CA ILE A 293 -13.94 27.75 -4.99
C ILE A 293 -13.82 29.14 -5.64
N SER A 294 -14.47 29.37 -6.78
CA SER A 294 -14.47 30.67 -7.45
C SER A 294 -15.12 31.75 -6.60
N GLU A 295 -16.22 31.44 -5.92
CA GLU A 295 -16.91 32.37 -5.01
C GLU A 295 -16.07 32.78 -3.78
N MET A 296 -15.03 32.01 -3.44
CA MET A 296 -14.14 32.32 -2.32
C MET A 296 -13.12 33.41 -2.63
N HIS A 297 -12.94 33.77 -3.89
CA HIS A 297 -12.00 34.83 -4.35
C HIS A 297 -10.57 34.69 -3.82
N LEU A 298 -10.11 33.43 -3.61
CA LEU A 298 -8.84 33.12 -2.95
C LEU A 298 -7.59 33.56 -3.73
N PHE A 299 -7.74 33.77 -5.04
CA PHE A 299 -6.62 34.00 -5.97
C PHE A 299 -6.60 35.40 -6.62
N ASP A 300 -7.55 36.27 -6.27
CA ASP A 300 -7.78 37.55 -6.94
C ASP A 300 -6.61 38.54 -6.80
N GLU A 301 -5.88 38.46 -5.68
CA GLU A 301 -4.71 39.31 -5.44
C GLU A 301 -3.43 38.82 -6.16
N GLY A 302 -3.52 37.70 -6.86
CA GLY A 302 -2.44 37.13 -7.67
C GLY A 302 -1.35 36.39 -6.87
N TRP A 303 -0.45 35.76 -7.61
CA TRP A 303 0.55 34.82 -7.12
C TRP A 303 1.44 35.34 -5.98
N HIS A 304 1.97 36.54 -6.13
CA HIS A 304 2.90 37.08 -5.12
C HIS A 304 2.24 37.28 -3.76
N LYS A 305 1.02 37.82 -3.76
CA LYS A 305 0.24 38.04 -2.54
C LYS A 305 -0.19 36.74 -1.90
N LEU A 306 -0.63 35.80 -2.70
CA LEU A 306 -0.99 34.44 -2.26
C LEU A 306 0.20 33.77 -1.54
N ARG A 307 1.39 33.87 -2.11
CA ARG A 307 2.60 33.31 -1.50
C ARG A 307 2.90 33.93 -0.12
N GLU A 308 2.75 35.25 0.03
CA GLU A 308 2.93 35.94 1.32
C GLU A 308 1.89 35.45 2.34
N THR A 309 0.65 35.29 1.93
CA THR A 309 -0.45 34.77 2.78
C THR A 309 -0.16 33.35 3.25
N ILE A 310 0.20 32.45 2.35
CA ILE A 310 0.56 31.06 2.69
C ILE A 310 1.74 31.03 3.67
N PHE A 311 2.81 31.79 3.40
CA PHE A 311 3.98 31.86 4.27
C PHE A 311 3.63 32.37 5.67
N SER A 312 2.76 33.38 5.77
CA SER A 312 2.25 33.88 7.05
C SER A 312 1.47 32.80 7.81
N ASN A 313 0.60 32.06 7.11
CA ASN A 313 -0.17 30.99 7.70
C ASN A 313 0.72 29.84 8.20
N GLN A 314 1.73 29.47 7.43
CA GLN A 314 2.69 28.42 7.79
C GLN A 314 3.44 28.76 9.08
N LYS A 315 3.88 30.02 9.22
CA LYS A 315 4.49 30.50 10.48
C LYS A 315 3.52 30.45 11.66
N LYS A 316 2.26 30.88 11.46
CA LYS A 316 1.25 30.82 12.52
C LYS A 316 0.96 29.41 12.98
N LEU A 317 0.96 28.44 12.06
CA LEU A 317 0.79 27.02 12.36
C LEU A 317 2.04 26.35 12.96
N GLY A 318 3.20 27.00 12.88
CA GLY A 318 4.46 26.42 13.33
C GLY A 318 4.96 25.26 12.49
N VAL A 319 4.56 25.20 11.20
CA VAL A 319 4.97 24.14 10.27
C VAL A 319 6.22 24.51 9.46
N ILE A 320 6.69 25.75 9.60
CA ILE A 320 7.98 26.25 9.12
C ILE A 320 8.61 27.14 10.19
#